data_156ca6833d719334077c99f3539fd8dd
#
_entry.id   156ca6833d719334077c99f3539fd8dd
#
_cell.length_a   1.000
_cell.length_b   1.000
_cell.length_c   1.000
_cell.angle_alpha   90.00
_cell.angle_beta   90.00
_cell.angle_gamma   90.00
#
_symmetry.space_group_name_H-M   'P 1'
#
loop_
_entity.id
_entity.type
_entity.pdbx_description
1 polymer ?
#
loop_
_entity_poly.entity_id
_entity_poly.type
_entity_poly.pdbx_seq_one_letter_code
_entity_poly.pdbx_strand_id
1 'polypeptide(L)'
;MASEDYWSVLVCAKQLFRMAEDTMVGIEICQDAMGPKTCCADLAVNGAEVILNLSASHELAGKRAKRRGLVQQLSGSCACIYAFASAGCTESTADLVYSGHSVIAETGHILAESEIGPATDYMIVIDCDLGRVRADRNKHESFLGLRDKDHWETDVPGETLRSDGSLYPLRKLPFIPSNKEDRIERCKEIFQLQVTGLKQRLKTINTNAVLGISGGLDSTLALLVAVEAMR
;
A
#
# COMPACT_ATOMS: atom_id res chain seq x y z
N MET A 1 -5.64 -11.88 -47.21
CA MET A 1 -5.43 -10.54 -46.64
C MET A 1 -6.24 -10.52 -45.35
N ALA A 2 -5.61 -10.79 -44.21
CA ALA A 2 -6.24 -10.71 -42.90
C ALA A 2 -6.20 -9.24 -42.48
N SER A 3 -7.36 -8.66 -42.20
CA SER A 3 -7.46 -7.33 -41.60
C SER A 3 -6.90 -7.42 -40.19
N GLU A 4 -5.78 -6.78 -39.95
CA GLU A 4 -5.30 -6.50 -38.61
C GLU A 4 -6.28 -5.49 -38.01
N ASP A 5 -7.23 -5.98 -37.22
CA ASP A 5 -8.07 -5.16 -36.37
C ASP A 5 -7.19 -4.57 -35.27
N TYR A 6 -6.59 -3.41 -35.51
CA TYR A 6 -5.97 -2.60 -34.49
C TYR A 6 -7.07 -2.03 -33.58
N TRP A 7 -7.22 -2.63 -32.41
CA TRP A 7 -8.02 -2.02 -31.36
C TRP A 7 -7.30 -0.79 -30.81
N SER A 8 -7.64 0.38 -31.31
CA SER A 8 -7.21 1.63 -30.70
C SER A 8 -8.10 1.89 -29.48
N VAL A 9 -7.59 1.64 -28.28
CA VAL A 9 -8.27 2.04 -27.05
C VAL A 9 -7.82 3.46 -26.73
N LEU A 10 -8.75 4.39 -26.68
CA LEU A 10 -8.47 5.73 -26.17
C LEU A 10 -8.34 5.64 -24.64
N VAL A 11 -7.11 5.70 -24.14
CA VAL A 11 -6.86 5.74 -22.70
C VAL A 11 -6.96 7.18 -22.21
N CYS A 12 -7.87 7.46 -21.30
CA CYS A 12 -7.99 8.74 -20.63
C CYS A 12 -7.76 8.57 -19.12
N ALA A 13 -7.43 9.67 -18.46
CA ALA A 13 -7.11 9.69 -17.01
C ALA A 13 -8.23 9.18 -16.08
N LYS A 14 -9.42 8.95 -16.59
CA LYS A 14 -10.58 8.45 -15.82
C LYS A 14 -11.09 7.10 -16.34
N GLN A 15 -10.28 6.36 -17.09
CA GLN A 15 -10.67 5.08 -17.64
C GLN A 15 -10.37 3.94 -16.68
N LEU A 16 -11.34 3.09 -16.49
CA LEU A 16 -11.25 1.85 -15.74
C LEU A 16 -11.38 0.66 -16.68
N PHE A 17 -10.61 -0.37 -16.41
CA PHE A 17 -10.63 -1.63 -17.14
C PHE A 17 -11.21 -2.71 -16.24
N ARG A 18 -12.34 -3.29 -16.67
CA ARG A 18 -12.94 -4.43 -15.97
C ARG A 18 -12.29 -5.70 -16.48
N MET A 19 -11.54 -6.34 -15.61
CA MET A 19 -10.90 -7.62 -15.86
C MET A 19 -11.80 -8.79 -15.42
N ALA A 20 -11.32 -10.02 -15.59
CA ALA A 20 -12.00 -11.20 -15.06
C ALA A 20 -12.32 -11.05 -13.55
N GLU A 21 -13.39 -11.70 -13.10
CA GLU A 21 -13.87 -11.68 -11.70
C GLU A 21 -14.20 -10.27 -11.18
N ASP A 22 -14.68 -9.39 -12.07
CA ASP A 22 -15.05 -8.00 -11.76
C ASP A 22 -13.92 -7.19 -11.11
N THR A 23 -12.68 -7.54 -11.37
CA THR A 23 -11.52 -6.78 -10.90
C THR A 23 -11.35 -5.50 -11.70
N MET A 24 -11.41 -4.35 -11.03
CA MET A 24 -11.26 -3.05 -11.66
C MET A 24 -9.82 -2.57 -11.62
N VAL A 25 -9.26 -2.29 -12.80
CA VAL A 25 -7.89 -1.83 -12.99
C VAL A 25 -7.89 -0.40 -13.51
N GLY A 26 -7.08 0.46 -12.91
CA GLY A 26 -6.79 1.80 -13.39
C GLY A 26 -5.35 1.92 -13.86
N ILE A 27 -5.11 2.78 -14.84
CA ILE A 27 -3.77 3.05 -15.34
C ILE A 27 -3.47 4.54 -15.17
N GLU A 28 -2.29 4.85 -14.65
CA GLU A 28 -1.75 6.20 -14.62
C GLU A 28 -0.31 6.22 -15.12
N ILE A 29 0.17 7.36 -15.55
CA ILE A 29 1.49 7.47 -16.18
C ILE A 29 2.38 8.40 -15.37
N CYS A 30 3.48 7.85 -14.87
CA CYS A 30 4.62 8.59 -14.32
C CYS A 30 4.20 9.67 -13.31
N GLN A 31 4.16 10.92 -13.75
CA GLN A 31 3.92 12.10 -12.91
C GLN A 31 2.46 12.22 -12.42
N ASP A 32 1.52 11.48 -12.98
CA ASP A 32 0.12 11.44 -12.53
C ASP A 32 0.00 10.99 -11.07
N ALA A 33 1.00 10.22 -10.59
CA ALA A 33 1.13 9.82 -9.20
C ALA A 33 1.57 10.95 -8.25
N MET A 34 2.06 12.06 -8.80
CA MET A 34 2.71 13.13 -8.04
C MET A 34 1.85 14.39 -8.10
N GLY A 35 1.43 14.87 -6.97
CA GLY A 35 0.66 16.11 -6.92
C GLY A 35 -0.37 16.11 -5.81
N PRO A 36 -1.01 17.24 -5.55
CA PRO A 36 -2.00 17.37 -4.47
C PRO A 36 -3.28 16.58 -4.73
N LYS A 37 -3.64 16.38 -6.01
CA LYS A 37 -4.71 15.51 -6.46
C LYS A 37 -4.11 14.48 -7.42
N THR A 38 -3.94 13.24 -6.94
CA THR A 38 -3.34 12.17 -7.72
C THR A 38 -4.39 11.49 -8.60
N CYS A 39 -3.99 11.02 -9.78
CA CYS A 39 -4.86 10.21 -10.64
C CYS A 39 -5.27 8.92 -9.93
N CYS A 40 -4.37 8.31 -9.16
CA CYS A 40 -4.64 7.16 -8.31
C CYS A 40 -5.87 7.36 -7.41
N ALA A 41 -6.02 8.54 -6.78
CA ALA A 41 -7.16 8.83 -5.91
C ALA A 41 -8.47 8.86 -6.71
N ASP A 42 -8.50 9.52 -7.86
CA ASP A 42 -9.67 9.56 -8.73
C ASP A 42 -10.04 8.16 -9.26
N LEU A 43 -9.06 7.37 -9.68
CA LEU A 43 -9.29 5.99 -10.12
C LEU A 43 -9.83 5.11 -8.99
N ALA A 44 -9.25 5.21 -7.78
CA ALA A 44 -9.65 4.39 -6.63
C ALA A 44 -11.08 4.70 -6.15
N VAL A 45 -11.48 5.98 -6.06
CA VAL A 45 -12.85 6.35 -5.66
C VAL A 45 -13.88 5.92 -6.71
N ASN A 46 -13.48 5.80 -7.97
CA ASN A 46 -14.30 5.28 -9.05
C ASN A 46 -14.34 3.75 -9.13
N GLY A 47 -13.57 3.06 -8.33
CA GLY A 47 -13.66 1.62 -8.16
C GLY A 47 -12.39 0.83 -8.48
N ALA A 48 -11.31 1.46 -9.02
CA ALA A 48 -10.08 0.74 -9.32
C ALA A 48 -9.50 0.09 -8.06
N GLU A 49 -9.36 -1.22 -8.08
CA GLU A 49 -8.76 -2.02 -7.02
C GLU A 49 -7.26 -2.23 -7.24
N VAL A 50 -6.86 -2.19 -8.51
CA VAL A 50 -5.47 -2.30 -8.96
C VAL A 50 -5.12 -1.05 -9.75
N ILE A 51 -4.04 -0.40 -9.39
CA ILE A 51 -3.49 0.77 -10.09
C ILE A 51 -2.13 0.40 -10.68
N LEU A 52 -1.99 0.59 -11.97
CA LEU A 52 -0.76 0.38 -12.72
C LEU A 52 -0.14 1.73 -13.08
N ASN A 53 1.08 1.98 -12.62
CA ASN A 53 1.83 3.18 -12.99
C ASN A 53 3.00 2.80 -13.89
N LEU A 54 2.97 3.29 -15.13
CA LEU A 54 4.06 3.16 -16.08
C LEU A 54 4.89 4.43 -16.06
N SER A 55 6.15 4.32 -15.69
CA SER A 55 7.01 5.47 -15.41
C SER A 55 8.33 5.41 -16.19
N ALA A 56 8.72 6.52 -16.78
CA ALA A 56 10.04 6.74 -17.35
C ALA A 56 10.75 7.89 -16.61
N SER A 57 10.96 7.69 -15.31
CA SER A 57 11.56 8.68 -14.43
C SER A 57 13.04 8.37 -14.22
N HIS A 58 13.92 9.29 -14.69
CA HIS A 58 15.37 9.14 -14.52
C HIS A 58 15.77 9.00 -13.05
N GLU A 59 16.86 8.30 -12.78
CA GLU A 59 17.31 8.00 -11.41
C GLU A 59 18.16 9.13 -10.85
N LEU A 60 18.02 9.37 -9.56
CA LEU A 60 18.83 10.29 -8.75
C LEU A 60 19.12 9.64 -7.41
N ALA A 61 20.22 10.03 -6.77
CA ALA A 61 20.53 9.59 -5.43
C ALA A 61 19.37 9.87 -4.45
N GLY A 62 18.94 8.82 -3.73
CA GLY A 62 17.78 8.89 -2.81
C GLY A 62 16.41 8.77 -3.45
N LYS A 63 16.28 8.73 -4.78
CA LYS A 63 14.99 8.66 -5.46
C LYS A 63 14.29 7.31 -5.27
N ARG A 64 15.07 6.22 -5.11
CA ARG A 64 14.53 4.90 -4.75
C ARG A 64 13.66 4.97 -3.49
N ALA A 65 14.18 5.56 -2.42
CA ALA A 65 13.45 5.68 -1.16
C ALA A 65 12.18 6.53 -1.30
N LYS A 66 12.25 7.63 -2.05
CA LYS A 66 11.08 8.49 -2.33
C LYS A 66 10.01 7.74 -3.12
N ARG A 67 10.40 7.01 -4.17
CA ARG A 67 9.49 6.19 -5.00
C ARG A 67 8.82 5.11 -4.16
N ARG A 68 9.60 4.40 -3.36
CA ARG A 68 9.10 3.39 -2.43
C ARG A 68 8.07 3.97 -1.47
N GLY A 69 8.37 5.12 -0.85
CA GLY A 69 7.45 5.83 0.04
C GLY A 69 6.18 6.28 -0.68
N LEU A 70 6.28 6.80 -1.89
CA LEU A 70 5.14 7.20 -2.72
C LEU A 70 4.21 6.03 -3.01
N VAL A 71 4.75 4.90 -3.50
CA VAL A 71 3.97 3.69 -3.80
C VAL A 71 3.26 3.16 -2.56
N GLN A 72 3.97 3.12 -1.43
CA GLN A 72 3.41 2.70 -0.15
C GLN A 72 2.28 3.63 0.31
N GLN A 73 2.48 4.94 0.20
CA GLN A 73 1.48 5.94 0.59
C GLN A 73 0.23 5.85 -0.28
N LEU A 74 0.38 5.82 -1.62
CA LEU A 74 -0.75 5.75 -2.55
C LEU A 74 -1.54 4.45 -2.36
N SER A 75 -0.85 3.32 -2.28
CA SER A 75 -1.49 2.02 -2.00
C SER A 75 -2.28 2.03 -0.69
N GLY A 76 -1.75 2.65 0.37
CA GLY A 76 -2.40 2.74 1.67
C GLY A 76 -3.58 3.72 1.69
N SER A 77 -3.39 4.94 1.21
CA SER A 77 -4.43 5.97 1.23
C SER A 77 -5.60 5.67 0.30
N CYS A 78 -5.33 5.00 -0.83
CA CYS A 78 -6.34 4.61 -1.81
C CYS A 78 -6.89 3.18 -1.58
N ALA A 79 -6.43 2.48 -0.55
CA ALA A 79 -6.77 1.09 -0.25
C ALA A 79 -6.78 0.24 -1.54
N CYS A 80 -5.64 0.13 -2.21
CA CYS A 80 -5.50 -0.54 -3.50
C CYS A 80 -4.21 -1.36 -3.58
N ILE A 81 -4.15 -2.23 -4.59
CA ILE A 81 -2.91 -2.77 -5.10
C ILE A 81 -2.30 -1.72 -6.02
N TYR A 82 -1.07 -1.33 -5.78
CA TYR A 82 -0.36 -0.35 -6.59
C TYR A 82 0.91 -0.97 -7.14
N ALA A 83 0.99 -1.09 -8.47
CA ALA A 83 2.14 -1.64 -9.17
C ALA A 83 2.83 -0.53 -9.97
N PHE A 84 4.05 -0.21 -9.59
CA PHE A 84 4.89 0.79 -10.24
C PHE A 84 5.96 0.09 -11.08
N ALA A 85 5.99 0.35 -12.37
CA ALA A 85 7.00 -0.13 -13.30
C ALA A 85 7.82 1.05 -13.85
N SER A 86 9.14 0.98 -13.74
CA SER A 86 10.04 2.04 -14.23
C SER A 86 10.79 1.60 -15.48
N ALA A 87 11.11 2.57 -16.35
CA ALA A 87 11.98 2.36 -17.51
C ALA A 87 13.30 1.72 -17.10
N GLY A 88 13.73 0.73 -17.88
CA GLY A 88 14.93 -0.06 -17.64
C GLY A 88 16.23 0.68 -17.93
N CYS A 89 17.35 0.07 -17.55
CA CYS A 89 18.68 0.66 -17.74
C CYS A 89 19.03 0.89 -19.23
N THR A 90 18.41 0.13 -20.14
CA THR A 90 18.58 0.25 -21.59
C THR A 90 18.05 1.58 -22.15
N GLU A 91 17.15 2.26 -21.43
CA GLU A 91 16.66 3.58 -21.78
C GLU A 91 17.61 4.72 -21.37
N SER A 92 18.73 4.38 -20.69
CA SER A 92 19.69 5.37 -20.23
C SER A 92 20.42 6.04 -21.40
N THR A 93 20.64 7.35 -21.24
CA THR A 93 21.37 8.19 -22.22
C THR A 93 22.68 8.70 -21.64
N ALA A 94 23.39 9.56 -22.36
CA ALA A 94 24.59 10.21 -21.85
C ALA A 94 24.31 11.09 -20.61
N ASP A 95 23.11 11.69 -20.56
CA ASP A 95 22.73 12.68 -19.54
C ASP A 95 21.80 12.10 -18.46
N LEU A 96 21.05 11.03 -18.78
CA LEU A 96 20.01 10.45 -17.90
C LEU A 96 20.25 8.97 -17.70
N VAL A 97 20.13 8.53 -16.45
CA VAL A 97 20.20 7.12 -16.06
C VAL A 97 18.82 6.64 -15.62
N TYR A 98 18.42 5.49 -16.10
CA TYR A 98 17.20 4.79 -15.67
C TYR A 98 17.58 3.50 -14.93
N SER A 99 16.83 3.17 -13.90
CA SER A 99 17.23 2.09 -12.99
C SER A 99 16.36 0.83 -13.09
N GLY A 100 15.24 0.89 -13.79
CA GLY A 100 14.29 -0.21 -13.82
C GLY A 100 13.59 -0.48 -12.48
N HIS A 101 13.81 0.31 -11.45
CA HIS A 101 13.27 0.05 -10.10
C HIS A 101 11.75 -0.02 -10.09
N SER A 102 11.21 -1.20 -9.81
CA SER A 102 9.78 -1.51 -9.79
C SER A 102 9.34 -1.93 -8.40
N VAL A 103 8.10 -1.61 -8.05
CA VAL A 103 7.56 -1.84 -6.69
C VAL A 103 6.10 -2.24 -6.79
N ILE A 104 5.69 -3.27 -6.04
CA ILE A 104 4.29 -3.66 -5.87
C ILE A 104 3.93 -3.52 -4.39
N ALA A 105 2.85 -2.79 -4.12
CA ALA A 105 2.31 -2.62 -2.77
C ALA A 105 0.82 -2.93 -2.72
N GLU A 106 0.34 -3.37 -1.57
CA GLU A 106 -1.06 -3.65 -1.27
C GLU A 106 -1.44 -2.98 0.04
N THR A 107 -2.45 -2.12 0.02
CA THR A 107 -2.98 -1.43 1.21
C THR A 107 -1.89 -0.88 2.15
N GLY A 108 -0.88 -0.21 1.58
CA GLY A 108 0.23 0.40 2.31
C GLY A 108 1.39 -0.53 2.65
N HIS A 109 1.36 -1.79 2.23
CA HIS A 109 2.44 -2.75 2.47
C HIS A 109 3.16 -3.10 1.18
N ILE A 110 4.49 -2.94 1.15
CA ILE A 110 5.31 -3.39 0.03
C ILE A 110 5.32 -4.92 0.03
N LEU A 111 4.87 -5.52 -1.07
CA LEU A 111 4.88 -6.97 -1.27
C LEU A 111 6.11 -7.43 -2.04
N ALA A 112 6.49 -6.69 -3.09
CA ALA A 112 7.65 -6.99 -3.90
C ALA A 112 8.35 -5.70 -4.35
N GLU A 113 9.66 -5.74 -4.45
CA GLU A 113 10.50 -4.63 -4.87
C GLU A 113 11.71 -5.17 -5.64
N SER A 114 12.07 -4.54 -6.75
CA SER A 114 13.23 -4.93 -7.53
C SER A 114 14.52 -4.29 -7.03
N GLU A 115 15.65 -4.82 -7.47
CA GLU A 115 16.95 -4.14 -7.36
C GLU A 115 17.02 -2.92 -8.28
N ILE A 116 18.02 -2.07 -8.08
CA ILE A 116 18.35 -0.95 -8.95
C ILE A 116 19.34 -1.41 -10.03
N GLY A 117 19.06 -1.03 -11.28
CA GLY A 117 20.00 -1.20 -12.38
C GLY A 117 20.32 -2.63 -12.77
N PRO A 118 19.36 -3.56 -12.85
CA PRO A 118 19.62 -4.87 -13.41
C PRO A 118 20.12 -4.73 -14.85
N ALA A 119 21.14 -5.50 -15.19
CA ALA A 119 21.78 -5.43 -16.52
C ALA A 119 20.90 -6.02 -17.65
N THR A 120 19.83 -6.70 -17.30
CA THR A 120 18.90 -7.36 -18.23
C THR A 120 17.45 -7.04 -17.86
N ASP A 121 16.56 -7.24 -18.80
CA ASP A 121 15.11 -7.19 -18.55
C ASP A 121 14.76 -8.20 -17.45
N TYR A 122 13.86 -7.78 -16.56
CA TYR A 122 13.41 -8.61 -15.46
C TYR A 122 11.94 -8.36 -15.13
N MET A 123 11.36 -9.28 -14.41
CA MET A 123 9.98 -9.21 -13.94
C MET A 123 9.92 -9.56 -12.45
N ILE A 124 9.17 -8.78 -11.69
CA ILE A 124 8.77 -9.17 -10.34
C ILE A 124 7.35 -9.70 -10.38
N VAL A 125 7.10 -10.81 -9.70
CA VAL A 125 5.81 -11.47 -9.65
C VAL A 125 5.45 -11.75 -8.20
N ILE A 126 4.24 -11.40 -7.80
CA ILE A 126 3.71 -11.67 -6.47
C ILE A 126 2.19 -11.76 -6.55
N ASP A 127 1.58 -12.62 -5.75
CA ASP A 127 0.14 -12.64 -5.58
C ASP A 127 -0.31 -11.52 -4.65
N CYS A 128 -1.48 -10.96 -4.93
CA CYS A 128 -2.13 -9.93 -4.13
C CYS A 128 -3.52 -10.39 -3.68
N ASP A 129 -4.00 -9.89 -2.55
CA ASP A 129 -5.30 -10.26 -1.99
C ASP A 129 -6.36 -9.17 -2.23
N LEU A 130 -7.15 -9.34 -3.30
CA LEU A 130 -8.27 -8.44 -3.60
C LEU A 130 -9.34 -8.45 -2.49
N GLY A 131 -9.52 -9.57 -1.81
CA GLY A 131 -10.44 -9.67 -0.67
C GLY A 131 -10.04 -8.73 0.46
N ARG A 132 -8.74 -8.60 0.71
CA ARG A 132 -8.19 -7.64 1.69
C ARG A 132 -8.41 -6.20 1.25
N VAL A 133 -8.15 -5.86 -0.02
CA VAL A 133 -8.42 -4.53 -0.57
C VAL A 133 -9.87 -4.15 -0.38
N ARG A 134 -10.80 -5.05 -0.74
CA ARG A 134 -12.25 -4.84 -0.60
C ARG A 134 -12.66 -4.69 0.87
N ALA A 135 -12.11 -5.52 1.76
CA ALA A 135 -12.36 -5.44 3.20
C ALA A 135 -11.87 -4.13 3.82
N ASP A 136 -10.71 -3.62 3.40
CA ASP A 136 -10.18 -2.34 3.87
C ASP A 136 -11.06 -1.17 3.39
N ARG A 137 -11.46 -1.15 2.12
CA ARG A 137 -12.36 -0.13 1.58
C ARG A 137 -13.68 -0.05 2.32
N ASN A 138 -14.26 -1.20 2.67
CA ASN A 138 -15.51 -1.25 3.40
C ASN A 138 -15.43 -0.66 4.82
N LYS A 139 -14.24 -0.53 5.39
CA LYS A 139 -14.02 0.13 6.69
C LYS A 139 -13.90 1.64 6.59
N HIS A 140 -13.66 2.17 5.39
CA HIS A 140 -13.43 3.59 5.16
C HIS A 140 -14.66 4.26 4.56
N GLU A 141 -15.40 5.01 5.38
CA GLU A 141 -16.55 5.82 4.94
C GLU A 141 -16.17 6.84 3.84
N SER A 142 -14.87 7.20 3.76
CA SER A 142 -14.36 8.14 2.76
C SER A 142 -14.51 7.68 1.30
N PHE A 143 -14.74 6.39 1.05
CA PHE A 143 -15.06 5.89 -0.28
C PHE A 143 -16.56 6.02 -0.63
N LEU A 144 -17.42 6.25 0.38
CA LEU A 144 -18.86 6.37 0.17
C LEU A 144 -19.19 7.75 -0.39
N GLY A 145 -19.89 7.77 -1.51
CA GLY A 145 -20.39 9.01 -2.11
C GLY A 145 -19.39 9.84 -2.90
N LEU A 146 -18.15 9.40 -3.04
CA LEU A 146 -17.11 10.10 -3.83
C LEU A 146 -17.06 9.66 -5.30
N ARG A 147 -17.80 8.62 -5.67
CA ARG A 147 -17.79 8.08 -7.03
C ARG A 147 -18.23 9.15 -8.03
N ASP A 148 -17.36 9.45 -8.97
CA ASP A 148 -17.63 10.37 -10.08
C ASP A 148 -18.42 9.62 -11.18
N LYS A 149 -19.44 10.27 -11.72
CA LYS A 149 -20.25 9.68 -12.81
C LYS A 149 -19.56 9.80 -14.17
N ASP A 150 -18.52 10.61 -14.27
CA ASP A 150 -17.80 10.91 -15.52
C ASP A 150 -16.58 10.02 -15.75
N HIS A 151 -16.60 8.76 -15.29
CA HIS A 151 -15.56 7.80 -15.61
C HIS A 151 -16.01 6.85 -16.72
N TRP A 152 -15.04 6.31 -17.44
CA TRP A 152 -15.26 5.35 -18.53
C TRP A 152 -14.89 3.96 -18.07
N GLU A 153 -15.71 2.98 -18.37
CA GLU A 153 -15.43 1.57 -18.10
C GLU A 153 -15.29 0.82 -19.44
N THR A 154 -14.27 -0.04 -19.52
CA THR A 154 -14.02 -0.90 -20.68
C THR A 154 -13.85 -2.33 -20.20
N ASP A 155 -14.64 -3.22 -20.74
CA ASP A 155 -14.48 -4.65 -20.46
C ASP A 155 -13.28 -5.21 -21.23
N VAL A 156 -12.39 -5.89 -20.51
CA VAL A 156 -11.23 -6.56 -21.10
C VAL A 156 -11.51 -8.06 -21.07
N PRO A 157 -11.68 -8.71 -22.25
CA PRO A 157 -11.85 -10.14 -22.29
C PRO A 157 -10.60 -10.84 -21.75
N GLY A 158 -10.77 -11.78 -20.86
CA GLY A 158 -9.69 -12.55 -20.27
C GLY A 158 -10.20 -13.78 -19.55
N GLU A 159 -9.34 -14.77 -19.42
CA GLU A 159 -9.60 -15.93 -18.59
C GLU A 159 -8.98 -15.74 -17.21
N THR A 160 -9.65 -16.25 -16.18
CA THR A 160 -9.06 -16.32 -14.86
C THR A 160 -7.95 -17.36 -14.85
N LEU A 161 -6.71 -16.90 -14.68
CA LEU A 161 -5.57 -17.79 -14.49
C LEU A 161 -5.58 -18.27 -13.03
N ARG A 162 -5.80 -19.55 -12.81
CA ARG A 162 -5.62 -20.17 -11.49
C ARG A 162 -4.18 -20.58 -11.33
N SER A 163 -3.54 -20.09 -10.27
CA SER A 163 -2.19 -20.50 -9.86
C SER A 163 -2.28 -21.78 -9.02
N ASP A 164 -1.35 -22.72 -9.25
CA ASP A 164 -1.24 -23.96 -8.46
C ASP A 164 -0.68 -23.71 -7.04
N GLY A 165 -0.23 -22.50 -6.74
CA GLY A 165 0.31 -22.12 -5.44
C GLY A 165 0.31 -20.61 -5.25
N SER A 166 0.03 -20.17 -4.03
CA SER A 166 0.02 -18.75 -3.70
C SER A 166 1.43 -18.25 -3.41
N LEU A 167 1.81 -17.13 -4.04
CA LEU A 167 3.01 -16.36 -3.74
C LEU A 167 2.76 -15.27 -2.69
N TYR A 168 1.55 -15.23 -2.09
CA TYR A 168 1.19 -14.22 -1.11
C TYR A 168 2.03 -14.35 0.16
N PRO A 169 2.71 -13.26 0.61
CA PRO A 169 3.62 -13.31 1.75
C PRO A 169 2.86 -13.33 3.08
N LEU A 170 2.46 -14.51 3.54
CA LEU A 170 1.83 -14.67 4.84
C LEU A 170 2.82 -14.39 5.97
N ARG A 171 2.51 -13.40 6.82
CA ARG A 171 3.29 -13.12 8.02
C ARG A 171 2.90 -14.08 9.14
N LYS A 172 3.88 -14.83 9.68
CA LYS A 172 3.67 -15.72 10.83
C LYS A 172 3.25 -14.96 12.09
N LEU A 173 3.71 -13.72 12.24
CA LEU A 173 3.44 -12.85 13.39
C LEU A 173 2.90 -11.50 12.88
N PRO A 174 1.61 -11.42 12.51
CA PRO A 174 1.06 -10.25 11.83
C PRO A 174 1.07 -8.97 12.70
N PHE A 175 1.03 -9.12 14.03
CA PHE A 175 0.99 -8.01 14.97
C PHE A 175 2.38 -7.55 15.48
N ILE A 176 3.44 -8.29 15.13
CA ILE A 176 4.81 -8.01 15.61
C ILE A 176 5.65 -7.50 14.44
N PRO A 177 6.27 -6.30 14.54
CA PRO A 177 7.19 -5.82 13.53
C PRO A 177 8.36 -6.78 13.31
N SER A 178 8.77 -6.92 12.06
CA SER A 178 9.83 -7.85 11.67
C SER A 178 11.20 -7.40 12.16
N ASN A 179 11.49 -6.10 12.13
CA ASN A 179 12.76 -5.57 12.61
C ASN A 179 12.73 -5.24 14.10
N LYS A 180 13.89 -5.16 14.72
CA LYS A 180 14.06 -4.94 16.16
C LYS A 180 13.74 -3.50 16.56
N GLU A 181 14.12 -2.55 15.74
CA GLU A 181 13.96 -1.12 15.97
C GLU A 181 12.47 -0.75 16.01
N ASP A 182 11.72 -1.10 14.99
CA ASP A 182 10.26 -0.88 14.93
C ASP A 182 9.53 -1.59 16.09
N ARG A 183 10.04 -2.76 16.50
CA ARG A 183 9.48 -3.51 17.64
C ARG A 183 9.64 -2.77 18.95
N ILE A 184 10.85 -2.20 19.18
CA ILE A 184 11.14 -1.40 20.38
C ILE A 184 10.28 -0.14 20.39
N GLU A 185 10.19 0.55 19.25
CA GLU A 185 9.37 1.75 19.11
C GLU A 185 7.90 1.46 19.38
N ARG A 186 7.36 0.42 18.77
CA ARG A 186 5.97 -0.01 18.99
C ARG A 186 5.69 -0.39 20.47
N CYS A 187 6.63 -1.04 21.12
CA CYS A 187 6.48 -1.35 22.56
C CYS A 187 6.41 -0.07 23.39
N LYS A 188 7.23 0.94 23.09
CA LYS A 188 7.18 2.25 23.76
C LYS A 188 5.86 2.96 23.50
N GLU A 189 5.38 2.96 22.27
CA GLU A 189 4.06 3.53 21.90
C GLU A 189 2.93 2.87 22.68
N ILE A 190 2.88 1.53 22.70
CA ILE A 190 1.85 0.78 23.41
C ILE A 190 1.90 1.11 24.92
N PHE A 191 3.09 1.13 25.52
CA PHE A 191 3.25 1.50 26.92
C PHE A 191 2.74 2.92 27.19
N GLN A 192 3.12 3.88 26.37
CA GLN A 192 2.71 5.28 26.50
C GLN A 192 1.19 5.46 26.31
N LEU A 193 0.56 4.73 25.39
CA LEU A 193 -0.89 4.75 25.21
C LEU A 193 -1.61 4.22 26.46
N GLN A 194 -1.13 3.13 27.07
CA GLN A 194 -1.69 2.58 28.28
C GLN A 194 -1.57 3.57 29.46
N VAL A 195 -0.38 4.16 29.63
CA VAL A 195 -0.13 5.20 30.67
C VAL A 195 -1.06 6.40 30.47
N THR A 196 -1.14 6.92 29.27
CA THR A 196 -1.97 8.09 28.96
C THR A 196 -3.46 7.82 29.22
N GLY A 197 -3.93 6.66 28.77
CA GLY A 197 -5.33 6.25 28.97
C GLY A 197 -5.67 6.08 30.46
N LEU A 198 -4.79 5.45 31.24
CA LEU A 198 -5.00 5.25 32.68
C LEU A 198 -4.92 6.59 33.44
N LYS A 199 -3.91 7.41 33.16
CA LYS A 199 -3.72 8.74 33.77
C LYS A 199 -4.97 9.61 33.59
N GLN A 200 -5.51 9.66 32.39
CA GLN A 200 -6.72 10.44 32.12
C GLN A 200 -7.93 9.93 32.88
N ARG A 201 -8.11 8.61 33.00
CA ARG A 201 -9.22 8.02 33.76
C ARG A 201 -9.09 8.30 35.25
N LEU A 202 -7.92 8.08 35.84
CA LEU A 202 -7.68 8.36 37.26
C LEU A 202 -7.91 9.83 37.59
N LYS A 203 -7.47 10.75 36.71
CA LYS A 203 -7.69 12.20 36.85
C LYS A 203 -9.19 12.54 36.78
N THR A 204 -9.94 11.94 35.85
CA THR A 204 -11.37 12.24 35.65
C THR A 204 -12.21 11.83 36.87
N ILE A 205 -11.92 10.67 37.48
CA ILE A 205 -12.65 10.19 38.65
C ILE A 205 -12.00 10.58 39.98
N ASN A 206 -10.90 11.31 39.93
CA ASN A 206 -10.14 11.78 41.08
C ASN A 206 -9.81 10.68 42.09
N THR A 207 -9.14 9.61 41.61
CA THR A 207 -8.84 8.43 42.44
C THR A 207 -7.43 7.90 42.17
N ASN A 208 -6.97 6.97 43.00
CA ASN A 208 -5.74 6.21 42.84
C ASN A 208 -6.03 4.80 42.35
N ALA A 209 -5.02 4.15 41.77
CA ALA A 209 -5.11 2.76 41.36
C ALA A 209 -4.77 1.81 42.53
N VAL A 210 -5.53 0.74 42.66
CA VAL A 210 -5.21 -0.40 43.50
C VAL A 210 -5.00 -1.62 42.61
N LEU A 211 -3.88 -2.29 42.77
CA LEU A 211 -3.46 -3.37 41.87
C LEU A 211 -3.09 -4.63 42.66
N GLY A 212 -3.68 -5.77 42.35
CA GLY A 212 -3.25 -7.08 42.81
C GLY A 212 -2.09 -7.62 41.96
N ILE A 213 -0.96 -7.92 42.60
CA ILE A 213 0.24 -8.39 41.88
C ILE A 213 0.42 -9.87 42.12
N SER A 214 0.31 -10.69 41.08
CA SER A 214 0.56 -12.14 41.13
C SER A 214 2.03 -12.54 40.96
N GLY A 215 2.90 -11.59 40.56
CA GLY A 215 4.29 -11.85 40.17
C GLY A 215 4.47 -12.29 38.69
N GLY A 216 3.41 -12.39 37.91
CA GLY A 216 3.46 -12.67 36.47
C GLY A 216 3.77 -11.43 35.65
N LEU A 217 4.10 -11.64 34.37
CA LEU A 217 4.44 -10.53 33.41
C LEU A 217 3.32 -9.52 33.30
N ASP A 218 2.06 -9.96 33.19
CA ASP A 218 0.91 -9.07 33.00
C ASP A 218 0.70 -8.13 34.19
N SER A 219 0.72 -8.68 35.41
CA SER A 219 0.58 -7.88 36.64
C SER A 219 1.76 -6.92 36.84
N THR A 220 2.97 -7.34 36.46
CA THR A 220 4.16 -6.49 36.52
C THR A 220 4.06 -5.33 35.50
N LEU A 221 3.63 -5.60 34.27
CA LEU A 221 3.40 -4.55 33.28
C LEU A 221 2.32 -3.57 33.75
N ALA A 222 1.20 -4.08 34.27
CA ALA A 222 0.13 -3.26 34.83
C ALA A 222 0.62 -2.36 35.97
N LEU A 223 1.51 -2.87 36.84
CA LEU A 223 2.15 -2.07 37.88
C LEU A 223 2.99 -0.93 37.29
N LEU A 224 3.84 -1.23 36.34
CA LEU A 224 4.69 -0.20 35.70
C LEU A 224 3.84 0.91 35.05
N VAL A 225 2.77 0.52 34.34
CA VAL A 225 1.81 1.47 33.73
C VAL A 225 1.13 2.32 34.81
N ALA A 226 0.68 1.70 35.92
CA ALA A 226 0.02 2.41 37.00
C ALA A 226 0.96 3.40 37.69
N VAL A 227 2.19 3.01 37.97
CA VAL A 227 3.20 3.89 38.60
C VAL A 227 3.48 5.08 37.71
N GLU A 228 3.67 4.88 36.42
CA GLU A 228 3.95 5.95 35.49
C GLU A 228 2.73 6.88 35.27
N ALA A 229 1.52 6.32 35.28
CA ALA A 229 0.29 7.11 35.17
C ALA A 229 0.00 8.00 36.39
N MET A 230 0.49 7.64 37.57
CA MET A 230 0.32 8.40 38.83
C MET A 230 1.44 9.42 39.10
N ARG A 231 2.52 9.40 38.31
CA ARG A 231 3.54 10.45 38.30
C ARG A 231 3.03 11.71 37.59
#